data_95d110c013779327ca6898b1f228d532
#
_entry.id   95d110c013779327ca6898b1f228d532
#
_cell.length_a   1.000
_cell.length_b   1.000
_cell.length_c   1.000
_cell.angle_alpha   90.00
_cell.angle_beta   90.00
_cell.angle_gamma   90.00
#
_symmetry.space_group_name_H-M   'P 1'
#
loop_
_entity.id
_entity.type
_entity.pdbx_description
1 polymer ?
#
loop_
_entity_poly.entity_id
_entity_poly.type
_entity_poly.pdbx_seq_one_letter_code
_entity_poly.pdbx_strand_id
1 'polypeptide(L)'
;MSLYSSRNLVIVLAVFGISSCSELGTEPGPLEVGGAVGAAAAAAAADAVLEDLYQMSDVVPGGAEIQAQKDSEKSKNRSKVKTFFDGNGLEQEVFDPITTASVHVVVTVEKEKSRDNFSASIKRHRDMWVSGLEGEEETRTWNGDGSGERHRARVSDEFGERVRDVKSTSLTEDVVRSVDRKAHPWPLSGTITRNIQVTITNGRNGDESRERTVVITFDGTQFATLTVDGEASHEVDLATRKGRNPLRRKKR
;
A
#
# COMPACT_ATOMS: atom_id res chain seq x y z
N MET A 1 -56.74 30.94 63.86
CA MET A 1 -56.83 31.62 62.57
C MET A 1 -55.71 31.09 61.72
N SER A 2 -56.02 30.21 60.81
CA SER A 2 -55.05 29.57 59.95
C SER A 2 -55.66 29.48 58.58
N LEU A 3 -55.02 30.13 57.60
CA LEU A 3 -55.46 30.16 56.21
C LEU A 3 -54.71 29.08 55.46
N TYR A 4 -55.47 28.05 55.01
CA TYR A 4 -54.94 27.06 54.09
C TYR A 4 -54.87 27.64 52.68
N SER A 5 -53.70 27.71 52.12
CA SER A 5 -53.46 28.01 50.70
C SER A 5 -53.25 26.70 49.98
N SER A 6 -54.19 26.28 49.16
CA SER A 6 -54.09 25.13 48.28
C SER A 6 -53.25 25.50 47.04
N ARG A 7 -52.10 24.91 46.92
CA ARG A 7 -51.25 25.01 45.70
C ARG A 7 -51.63 23.87 44.76
N ASN A 8 -52.25 24.23 43.63
CA ASN A 8 -52.51 23.35 42.52
C ASN A 8 -51.16 22.81 41.95
N LEU A 9 -50.98 21.52 42.08
CA LEU A 9 -49.86 20.80 41.45
C LEU A 9 -50.22 20.51 40.00
N VAL A 10 -49.70 21.28 39.08
CA VAL A 10 -49.80 21.00 37.65
C VAL A 10 -48.74 19.97 37.33
N ILE A 11 -49.16 18.73 37.10
CA ILE A 11 -48.31 17.65 36.57
C ILE A 11 -48.14 17.91 35.09
N VAL A 12 -46.98 18.44 34.68
CA VAL A 12 -46.57 18.49 33.28
C VAL A 12 -46.00 17.11 32.95
N LEU A 13 -46.78 16.31 32.23
CA LEU A 13 -46.30 15.09 31.61
C LEU A 13 -45.35 15.51 30.47
N ALA A 14 -44.07 15.47 30.77
CA ALA A 14 -43.03 15.54 29.75
C ALA A 14 -43.03 14.21 28.97
N VAL A 15 -43.65 14.24 27.78
CA VAL A 15 -43.51 13.18 26.80
C VAL A 15 -42.02 13.18 26.37
N PHE A 16 -41.23 12.31 26.91
CA PHE A 16 -39.92 11.99 26.37
C PHE A 16 -40.13 11.35 25.00
N GLY A 17 -40.09 12.18 23.97
CA GLY A 17 -39.85 11.74 22.64
C GLY A 17 -38.54 11.00 22.60
N ILE A 18 -38.62 9.69 22.35
CA ILE A 18 -37.46 8.87 22.02
C ILE A 18 -37.01 9.43 20.66
N SER A 19 -36.09 10.40 20.71
CA SER A 19 -35.29 10.74 19.53
C SER A 19 -34.54 9.47 19.20
N SER A 20 -35.05 8.74 18.21
CA SER A 20 -34.23 7.73 17.55
C SER A 20 -32.91 8.38 17.23
N CYS A 21 -31.85 7.88 17.80
CA CYS A 21 -30.52 8.11 17.30
C CYS A 21 -30.59 7.80 15.82
N SER A 22 -30.72 8.84 14.99
CA SER A 22 -30.27 8.75 13.64
C SER A 22 -28.81 8.34 13.76
N GLU A 23 -28.54 7.07 13.48
CA GLU A 23 -27.22 6.64 13.12
C GLU A 23 -26.70 7.75 12.20
N LEU A 24 -25.71 8.47 12.71
CA LEU A 24 -24.83 9.24 11.88
C LEU A 24 -24.23 8.20 10.93
N GLY A 25 -24.92 8.01 9.80
CA GLY A 25 -24.38 7.31 8.67
C GLY A 25 -23.06 7.99 8.38
N THR A 26 -21.99 7.40 8.87
CA THR A 26 -20.67 7.69 8.38
C THR A 26 -20.78 7.37 6.92
N GLU A 27 -20.92 8.39 6.06
CA GLU A 27 -20.82 8.15 4.63
C GLU A 27 -19.56 7.33 4.43
N PRO A 28 -19.67 6.12 3.85
CA PRO A 28 -18.50 5.30 3.63
C PRO A 28 -17.51 6.16 2.84
N GLY A 29 -16.28 6.26 3.33
CA GLY A 29 -15.24 6.96 2.60
C GLY A 29 -15.13 6.36 1.19
N PRO A 30 -14.59 7.07 0.19
CA PRO A 30 -14.51 6.57 -1.19
C PRO A 30 -13.88 5.19 -1.34
N LEU A 31 -13.04 4.78 -0.39
CA LEU A 31 -12.50 3.41 -0.29
C LEU A 31 -13.52 2.38 0.20
N GLU A 32 -14.61 2.83 0.81
CA GLU A 32 -15.72 2.00 1.27
C GLU A 32 -16.88 1.98 0.26
N VAL A 33 -16.91 2.94 -0.69
CA VAL A 33 -17.85 3.00 -1.81
C VAL A 33 -17.56 1.85 -2.78
N GLY A 34 -18.05 0.72 -2.46
CA GLY A 34 -17.79 -0.49 -3.25
C GLY A 34 -17.78 -1.77 -2.42
N GLY A 35 -18.16 -1.69 -1.13
CA GLY A 35 -18.21 -2.85 -0.25
C GLY A 35 -16.85 -3.41 0.14
N ALA A 36 -16.82 -4.65 0.63
CA ALA A 36 -15.63 -5.33 1.13
C ALA A 36 -14.50 -5.43 0.10
N VAL A 37 -14.82 -5.45 -1.19
CA VAL A 37 -13.85 -5.55 -2.29
C VAL A 37 -13.14 -4.23 -2.52
N GLY A 38 -13.86 -3.09 -2.46
CA GLY A 38 -13.25 -1.76 -2.61
C GLY A 38 -12.26 -1.45 -1.49
N ALA A 39 -12.65 -1.66 -0.24
CA ALA A 39 -11.77 -1.51 0.92
C ALA A 39 -10.56 -2.45 0.85
N ALA A 40 -10.76 -3.67 0.34
CA ALA A 40 -9.68 -4.63 0.16
C ALA A 40 -8.66 -4.20 -0.92
N ALA A 41 -9.13 -3.63 -2.02
CA ALA A 41 -8.27 -3.13 -3.09
C ALA A 41 -7.42 -1.94 -2.60
N ALA A 42 -8.03 -0.99 -1.90
CA ALA A 42 -7.35 0.17 -1.36
C ALA A 42 -6.29 -0.20 -0.31
N ALA A 43 -6.61 -1.11 0.62
CA ALA A 43 -5.66 -1.62 1.59
C ALA A 43 -4.49 -2.36 0.90
N ALA A 44 -4.79 -3.14 -0.15
CA ALA A 44 -3.76 -3.84 -0.91
C ALA A 44 -2.84 -2.85 -1.66
N ALA A 45 -3.39 -1.73 -2.18
CA ALA A 45 -2.61 -0.67 -2.81
C ALA A 45 -1.66 0.00 -1.81
N ALA A 46 -2.18 0.40 -0.65
CA ALA A 46 -1.38 1.06 0.37
C ALA A 46 -0.25 0.18 0.90
N ASP A 47 -0.53 -1.10 1.21
CA ASP A 47 0.49 -2.06 1.63
C ASP A 47 1.56 -2.25 0.56
N ALA A 48 1.16 -2.27 -0.70
CA ALA A 48 2.06 -2.50 -1.82
C ALA A 48 3.00 -1.31 -2.04
N VAL A 49 2.54 -0.06 -1.82
CA VAL A 49 3.39 1.14 -1.88
C VAL A 49 4.49 1.08 -0.85
N LEU A 50 4.15 0.78 0.40
CA LEU A 50 5.16 0.66 1.46
C LEU A 50 6.19 -0.43 1.14
N GLU A 51 5.76 -1.53 0.54
CA GLU A 51 6.66 -2.60 0.08
C GLU A 51 7.57 -2.11 -1.07
N ASP A 52 7.06 -1.35 -2.05
CA ASP A 52 7.85 -0.81 -3.14
C ASP A 52 8.90 0.18 -2.62
N LEU A 53 8.52 1.09 -1.74
CA LEU A 53 9.46 2.02 -1.11
C LEU A 53 10.55 1.30 -0.30
N TYR A 54 10.19 0.22 0.36
CA TYR A 54 11.17 -0.63 1.06
C TYR A 54 12.12 -1.29 0.07
N GLN A 55 11.63 -1.85 -1.03
CA GLN A 55 12.45 -2.47 -2.06
C GLN A 55 13.36 -1.46 -2.77
N MET A 56 12.87 -0.24 -3.05
CA MET A 56 13.67 0.86 -3.57
C MET A 56 14.83 1.21 -2.63
N SER A 57 14.63 1.05 -1.32
CA SER A 57 15.67 1.31 -0.33
C SER A 57 16.82 0.32 -0.37
N ASP A 58 16.59 -0.88 -0.89
CA ASP A 58 17.50 -2.03 -0.86
C ASP A 58 18.28 -2.22 -2.18
N VAL A 59 18.05 -1.34 -3.16
CA VAL A 59 18.56 -1.51 -4.52
C VAL A 59 19.98 -0.97 -4.69
N VAL A 60 20.32 0.13 -4.05
CA VAL A 60 21.57 0.84 -4.32
C VAL A 60 22.61 0.64 -3.22
N PRO A 61 23.85 0.24 -3.56
CA PRO A 61 24.98 0.25 -2.63
C PRO A 61 25.27 1.68 -2.16
N GLY A 62 25.60 1.87 -0.89
CA GLY A 62 25.98 3.18 -0.33
C GLY A 62 25.23 3.59 0.93
N GLY A 63 24.28 2.78 1.39
CA GLY A 63 23.71 2.92 2.73
C GLY A 63 23.73 1.58 3.44
N ALA A 64 24.80 1.24 4.16
CA ALA A 64 24.99 -0.04 4.88
C ALA A 64 25.09 -1.27 3.97
N GLU A 65 26.11 -1.22 3.18
CA GLU A 65 26.73 -2.29 2.51
C GLU A 65 27.01 -3.51 3.26
N ILE A 66 27.31 -4.58 2.59
CA ILE A 66 27.85 -5.86 3.07
C ILE A 66 26.81 -6.83 3.66
N GLN A 67 25.55 -6.49 3.77
CA GLN A 67 24.51 -7.51 4.04
C GLN A 67 23.92 -8.15 2.79
N ALA A 68 24.20 -7.62 1.61
CA ALA A 68 23.66 -8.12 0.33
C ALA A 68 24.11 -9.56 0.00
N GLN A 69 25.26 -9.98 0.51
CA GLN A 69 25.76 -11.35 0.31
C GLN A 69 25.13 -12.37 1.28
N LYS A 70 24.56 -11.92 2.41
CA LYS A 70 23.87 -12.79 3.37
C LYS A 70 22.40 -13.04 3.04
N ASP A 71 21.78 -12.20 2.24
CA ASP A 71 20.35 -12.33 1.90
C ASP A 71 20.08 -13.30 0.74
N SER A 72 21.08 -13.64 -0.06
CA SER A 72 20.95 -14.64 -1.14
C SER A 72 20.67 -16.06 -0.63
N GLU A 73 21.12 -16.40 0.57
CA GLU A 73 20.93 -17.73 1.17
C GLU A 73 19.63 -17.88 1.99
N LYS A 74 18.99 -16.81 2.42
CA LYS A 74 17.86 -16.89 3.36
C LYS A 74 16.47 -16.98 2.75
N SER A 75 16.32 -16.83 1.45
CA SER A 75 14.98 -16.91 0.84
C SER A 75 14.97 -17.81 -0.38
N LYS A 76 14.70 -19.10 -0.20
CA LYS A 76 14.41 -20.05 -1.28
C LYS A 76 13.31 -19.58 -2.26
N ASN A 77 12.67 -18.44 -1.96
CA ASN A 77 11.47 -17.95 -2.63
C ASN A 77 11.63 -16.51 -3.14
N ARG A 78 12.86 -16.00 -3.25
CA ARG A 78 13.14 -14.67 -3.81
C ARG A 78 14.38 -14.73 -4.69
N SER A 79 14.21 -14.32 -5.95
CA SER A 79 15.32 -14.04 -6.87
C SER A 79 15.49 -12.53 -7.00
N LYS A 80 16.73 -12.04 -7.06
CA LYS A 80 17.05 -10.64 -7.32
C LYS A 80 18.28 -10.61 -8.23
N VAL A 81 18.11 -10.04 -9.41
CA VAL A 81 19.16 -9.84 -10.41
C VAL A 81 19.42 -8.33 -10.50
N LYS A 82 20.67 -7.93 -10.54
CA LYS A 82 21.12 -6.55 -10.76
C LYS A 82 22.09 -6.52 -11.92
N THR A 83 21.88 -5.60 -12.86
CA THR A 83 22.76 -5.30 -13.97
C THR A 83 23.15 -3.84 -13.90
N PHE A 84 24.42 -3.52 -13.92
CA PHE A 84 24.93 -2.16 -13.79
C PHE A 84 25.32 -1.62 -15.16
N PHE A 85 25.16 -0.31 -15.38
CA PHE A 85 25.47 0.36 -16.64
C PHE A 85 26.21 1.66 -16.36
N ASP A 86 27.20 1.96 -17.22
CA ASP A 86 27.91 3.23 -17.22
C ASP A 86 27.07 4.35 -17.88
N GLY A 87 27.61 5.59 -17.92
CA GLY A 87 26.96 6.75 -18.55
C GLY A 87 26.75 6.63 -20.06
N ASN A 88 27.42 5.68 -20.73
CA ASN A 88 27.21 5.37 -22.15
C ASN A 88 26.20 4.24 -22.37
N GLY A 89 25.66 3.66 -21.31
CA GLY A 89 24.75 2.53 -21.36
C GLY A 89 25.43 1.18 -21.57
N LEU A 90 26.74 1.08 -21.36
CA LEU A 90 27.47 -0.19 -21.42
C LEU A 90 27.37 -0.93 -20.10
N GLU A 91 27.12 -2.24 -20.19
CA GLU A 91 27.01 -3.11 -19.01
C GLU A 91 28.35 -3.26 -18.28
N GLN A 92 28.29 -3.20 -16.95
CA GLN A 92 29.42 -3.39 -16.04
C GLN A 92 29.23 -4.66 -15.21
N GLU A 93 30.30 -5.43 -14.99
CA GLU A 93 30.26 -6.64 -14.17
C GLU A 93 29.99 -6.33 -12.69
N VAL A 94 30.47 -5.18 -12.20
CA VAL A 94 30.37 -4.77 -10.80
C VAL A 94 29.96 -3.31 -10.70
N PHE A 95 29.35 -2.95 -9.59
CA PHE A 95 29.08 -1.55 -9.26
C PHE A 95 30.37 -0.78 -9.01
N ASP A 96 30.51 0.34 -9.70
CA ASP A 96 31.59 1.32 -9.48
C ASP A 96 30.94 2.68 -9.12
N PRO A 97 31.26 3.25 -7.94
CA PRO A 97 30.60 4.47 -7.46
C PRO A 97 30.93 5.72 -8.28
N ILE A 98 31.88 5.66 -9.21
CA ILE A 98 32.27 6.79 -10.05
C ILE A 98 31.69 6.67 -11.46
N THR A 99 31.67 5.46 -12.02
CA THR A 99 31.32 5.22 -13.42
C THR A 99 29.94 4.60 -13.63
N THR A 100 29.35 4.01 -12.59
CA THR A 100 27.98 3.46 -12.73
C THR A 100 26.93 4.56 -12.73
N ALA A 101 26.25 4.74 -13.86
CA ALA A 101 25.18 5.73 -14.01
C ALA A 101 23.81 5.19 -13.66
N SER A 102 23.56 3.90 -13.94
CA SER A 102 22.27 3.28 -13.67
C SER A 102 22.38 1.81 -13.30
N VAL A 103 21.32 1.29 -12.70
CA VAL A 103 21.14 -0.14 -12.41
C VAL A 103 19.77 -0.60 -12.81
N HIS A 104 19.71 -1.72 -13.52
CA HIS A 104 18.50 -2.48 -13.79
C HIS A 104 18.33 -3.57 -12.74
N VAL A 105 17.17 -3.66 -12.11
CA VAL A 105 16.91 -4.60 -11.02
C VAL A 105 15.64 -5.38 -11.27
N VAL A 106 15.77 -6.68 -11.43
CA VAL A 106 14.64 -7.60 -11.54
C VAL A 106 14.50 -8.39 -10.24
N VAL A 107 13.31 -8.34 -9.65
CA VAL A 107 12.99 -9.07 -8.41
C VAL A 107 11.78 -9.95 -8.64
N THR A 108 11.93 -11.25 -8.35
CA THR A 108 10.83 -12.21 -8.35
C THR A 108 10.68 -12.80 -6.94
N VAL A 109 9.45 -12.87 -6.46
CA VAL A 109 9.10 -13.46 -5.16
C VAL A 109 7.96 -14.44 -5.36
N GLU A 110 8.15 -15.67 -4.88
CA GLU A 110 7.10 -16.68 -4.81
C GLU A 110 7.07 -17.25 -3.39
N LYS A 111 5.90 -17.24 -2.75
CA LYS A 111 5.72 -17.78 -1.41
C LYS A 111 4.39 -18.49 -1.33
N GLU A 112 4.42 -19.66 -0.71
CA GLU A 112 3.23 -20.47 -0.44
C GLU A 112 3.17 -20.85 1.03
N LYS A 113 1.97 -20.94 1.55
CA LYS A 113 1.70 -21.39 2.90
C LYS A 113 0.39 -22.14 2.90
N SER A 114 0.42 -23.37 3.41
CA SER A 114 -0.77 -24.20 3.60
C SER A 114 -0.86 -24.70 5.04
N ARG A 115 -2.08 -24.83 5.54
CA ARG A 115 -2.48 -25.45 6.80
C ARG A 115 -3.86 -26.09 6.57
N ASP A 116 -4.37 -26.87 7.51
CA ASP A 116 -5.60 -27.68 7.37
C ASP A 116 -6.81 -26.88 6.84
N ASN A 117 -6.99 -25.65 7.30
CA ASN A 117 -8.13 -24.79 6.93
C ASN A 117 -7.72 -23.46 6.29
N PHE A 118 -6.49 -23.35 5.79
CA PHE A 118 -5.96 -22.12 5.24
C PHE A 118 -4.88 -22.38 4.21
N SER A 119 -5.01 -21.76 3.02
CA SER A 119 -3.95 -21.70 2.04
C SER A 119 -3.73 -20.25 1.59
N ALA A 120 -2.50 -19.91 1.27
CA ALA A 120 -2.14 -18.63 0.69
C ALA A 120 -0.92 -18.76 -0.20
N SER A 121 -0.96 -18.08 -1.35
CA SER A 121 0.20 -17.91 -2.21
C SER A 121 0.40 -16.42 -2.56
N ILE A 122 1.63 -16.06 -2.82
CA ILE A 122 2.03 -14.72 -3.26
C ILE A 122 3.05 -14.90 -4.37
N LYS A 123 2.77 -14.31 -5.54
CA LYS A 123 3.73 -14.15 -6.62
C LYS A 123 3.91 -12.67 -6.89
N ARG A 124 5.15 -12.21 -7.08
CA ARG A 124 5.47 -10.82 -7.40
C ARG A 124 6.63 -10.77 -8.38
N HIS A 125 6.51 -9.88 -9.32
CA HIS A 125 7.56 -9.50 -10.25
C HIS A 125 7.75 -7.99 -10.18
N ARG A 126 9.00 -7.54 -10.26
CA ARG A 126 9.38 -6.13 -10.36
C ARG A 126 10.51 -6.03 -11.35
N ASP A 127 10.38 -5.10 -12.27
CA ASP A 127 11.38 -4.71 -13.24
C ASP A 127 11.62 -3.20 -13.07
N MET A 128 12.79 -2.82 -12.57
CA MET A 128 13.05 -1.47 -12.09
C MET A 128 14.39 -0.95 -12.59
N TRP A 129 14.39 0.27 -13.08
CA TRP A 129 15.57 1.05 -13.40
C TRP A 129 15.79 2.13 -12.36
N VAL A 130 17.05 2.29 -11.94
CA VAL A 130 17.48 3.36 -11.05
C VAL A 130 18.59 4.11 -11.72
N SER A 131 18.44 5.40 -11.90
CA SER A 131 19.45 6.33 -12.42
C SER A 131 19.88 7.33 -11.35
N GLY A 132 20.89 8.14 -11.64
CA GLY A 132 21.46 9.06 -10.68
C GLY A 132 22.46 8.39 -9.75
N LEU A 133 23.32 7.53 -10.29
CA LEU A 133 24.31 6.77 -9.52
C LEU A 133 25.75 7.25 -9.71
N GLU A 134 25.98 8.21 -10.61
CA GLU A 134 27.29 8.77 -10.92
C GLU A 134 27.76 9.69 -9.78
N GLY A 135 28.41 9.11 -8.79
CA GLY A 135 29.25 9.78 -7.80
C GLY A 135 28.63 10.90 -6.97
N GLU A 136 28.46 12.08 -7.50
CA GLU A 136 28.08 13.30 -6.78
C GLU A 136 26.59 13.67 -6.87
N GLU A 137 25.77 12.79 -7.43
CA GLU A 137 24.33 13.09 -7.55
C GLU A 137 23.62 13.06 -6.20
N GLU A 138 22.83 14.11 -5.93
CA GLU A 138 22.10 14.26 -4.69
C GLU A 138 20.78 13.48 -4.68
N THR A 139 20.32 13.05 -5.84
CA THR A 139 19.05 12.35 -6.02
C THR A 139 19.20 11.11 -6.89
N ARG A 140 18.25 10.20 -6.74
CA ARG A 140 18.10 9.01 -7.56
C ARG A 140 16.68 8.91 -8.07
N THR A 141 16.53 8.48 -9.32
CA THR A 141 15.22 8.33 -9.96
C THR A 141 14.92 6.87 -10.23
N TRP A 142 13.74 6.43 -9.85
CA TRP A 142 13.23 5.08 -10.08
C TRP A 142 12.13 5.11 -11.12
N ASN A 143 12.27 4.25 -12.13
CA ASN A 143 11.28 3.98 -13.17
C ASN A 143 11.13 2.47 -13.33
N GLY A 144 9.96 2.01 -13.71
CA GLY A 144 9.76 0.59 -13.99
C GLY A 144 8.36 0.10 -13.75
N ASP A 145 8.20 -1.19 -13.90
CA ASP A 145 6.89 -1.83 -13.76
C ASP A 145 6.92 -3.03 -12.80
N GLY A 146 5.75 -3.59 -12.58
CA GLY A 146 5.63 -4.80 -11.79
C GLY A 146 4.26 -5.43 -11.84
N SER A 147 4.22 -6.68 -11.42
CA SER A 147 2.98 -7.43 -11.26
C SER A 147 2.95 -8.18 -9.93
N GLY A 148 1.76 -8.52 -9.48
CA GLY A 148 1.58 -9.29 -8.27
C GLY A 148 0.27 -10.07 -8.29
N GLU A 149 0.35 -11.30 -7.78
CA GLU A 149 -0.81 -12.13 -7.53
C GLU A 149 -0.78 -12.58 -6.07
N ARG A 150 -1.93 -12.56 -5.45
CA ARG A 150 -2.13 -13.09 -4.09
C ARG A 150 -3.39 -13.91 -4.07
N HIS A 151 -3.24 -15.18 -3.76
CA HIS A 151 -4.35 -16.08 -3.48
C HIS A 151 -4.45 -16.34 -1.98
N ARG A 152 -5.67 -16.43 -1.48
CA ARG A 152 -5.94 -16.79 -0.09
C ARG A 152 -7.27 -17.52 -0.02
N ALA A 153 -7.22 -18.77 0.44
CA ALA A 153 -8.41 -19.57 0.75
C ALA A 153 -8.46 -19.87 2.24
N ARG A 154 -9.66 -19.89 2.80
CA ARG A 154 -9.94 -20.26 4.17
C ARG A 154 -11.22 -21.08 4.22
N VAL A 155 -11.13 -22.23 4.85
CA VAL A 155 -12.27 -23.11 5.12
C VAL A 155 -12.78 -22.84 6.53
N SER A 156 -14.09 -22.75 6.70
CA SER A 156 -14.76 -22.71 8.00
C SER A 156 -15.96 -23.66 7.99
N ASP A 157 -16.29 -24.22 9.16
CA ASP A 157 -17.41 -25.16 9.28
C ASP A 157 -18.77 -24.49 8.99
N GLU A 158 -18.89 -23.19 9.25
CA GLU A 158 -20.12 -22.42 9.10
C GLU A 158 -20.37 -21.93 7.66
N PHE A 159 -19.30 -21.51 6.95
CA PHE A 159 -19.43 -20.84 5.65
C PHE A 159 -18.73 -21.57 4.49
N GLY A 160 -18.18 -22.76 4.75
CA GLY A 160 -17.41 -23.50 3.74
C GLY A 160 -16.09 -22.79 3.38
N GLU A 161 -15.63 -23.01 2.15
CA GLU A 161 -14.41 -22.37 1.64
C GLU A 161 -14.70 -20.97 1.09
N ARG A 162 -13.98 -19.99 1.61
CA ARG A 162 -13.95 -18.62 1.11
C ARG A 162 -12.60 -18.34 0.46
N VAL A 163 -12.65 -17.89 -0.80
CA VAL A 163 -11.44 -17.55 -1.57
C VAL A 163 -11.37 -16.03 -1.78
N ARG A 164 -10.16 -15.49 -1.73
CA ARG A 164 -9.86 -14.12 -2.11
C ARG A 164 -8.62 -14.10 -2.99
N ASP A 165 -8.81 -13.67 -4.23
CA ASP A 165 -7.77 -13.44 -5.21
C ASP A 165 -7.54 -11.94 -5.40
N VAL A 166 -6.28 -11.55 -5.47
CA VAL A 166 -5.87 -10.18 -5.79
C VAL A 166 -4.82 -10.27 -6.88
N LYS A 167 -5.10 -9.66 -8.03
CA LYS A 167 -4.13 -9.45 -9.11
C LYS A 167 -3.83 -7.96 -9.22
N SER A 168 -2.59 -7.62 -9.48
CA SER A 168 -2.20 -6.22 -9.64
C SER A 168 -1.07 -6.06 -10.65
N THR A 169 -1.11 -4.95 -11.37
CA THR A 169 0.04 -4.41 -12.10
C THR A 169 0.43 -3.06 -11.49
N SER A 170 1.66 -2.62 -11.69
CA SER A 170 2.12 -1.31 -11.24
C SER A 170 3.06 -0.70 -12.26
N LEU A 171 3.00 0.62 -12.39
CA LEU A 171 3.91 1.45 -13.14
C LEU A 171 4.48 2.50 -12.17
N THR A 172 5.80 2.59 -12.10
CA THR A 172 6.54 3.57 -11.31
C THR A 172 7.15 4.57 -12.27
N GLU A 173 6.83 5.86 -12.10
CA GLU A 173 7.23 6.92 -13.00
C GLU A 173 7.89 8.04 -12.21
N ASP A 174 9.17 8.30 -12.54
CA ASP A 174 9.99 9.39 -12.03
C ASP A 174 9.93 9.58 -10.51
N VAL A 175 9.96 8.45 -9.77
CA VAL A 175 10.02 8.51 -8.31
C VAL A 175 11.42 8.91 -7.88
N VAL A 176 11.56 10.18 -7.49
CA VAL A 176 12.82 10.78 -7.09
C VAL A 176 13.00 10.67 -5.58
N ARG A 177 14.19 10.26 -5.15
CA ARG A 177 14.58 10.19 -3.74
C ARG A 177 15.94 10.82 -3.51
N SER A 178 16.09 11.50 -2.39
CA SER A 178 17.40 12.01 -1.98
C SER A 178 18.35 10.87 -1.59
N VAL A 179 19.62 11.06 -1.87
CA VAL A 179 20.72 10.24 -1.35
C VAL A 179 20.86 10.41 0.16
N ASP A 180 20.72 11.65 0.65
CA ASP A 180 20.65 11.93 2.09
C ASP A 180 19.24 11.62 2.64
N ARG A 181 19.03 10.36 2.99
CA ARG A 181 17.77 9.89 3.57
C ARG A 181 17.55 10.32 5.02
N LYS A 182 18.54 10.90 5.69
CA LYS A 182 18.37 11.43 7.05
C LYS A 182 17.70 12.80 6.99
N ALA A 183 18.14 13.65 6.05
CA ALA A 183 17.51 14.93 5.80
C ALA A 183 16.17 14.80 5.06
N HIS A 184 16.11 13.89 4.08
CA HIS A 184 14.95 13.70 3.21
C HIS A 184 14.53 12.22 3.17
N PRO A 185 13.83 11.72 4.19
CA PRO A 185 13.49 10.30 4.32
C PRO A 185 12.42 9.82 3.31
N TRP A 186 11.65 10.75 2.74
CA TRP A 186 10.51 10.47 1.86
C TRP A 186 10.86 10.71 0.40
N PRO A 187 10.13 10.08 -0.56
CA PRO A 187 10.26 10.41 -1.97
C PRO A 187 9.93 11.87 -2.22
N LEU A 188 10.78 12.56 -2.98
CA LEU A 188 10.66 14.00 -3.27
C LEU A 188 9.55 14.28 -4.28
N SER A 189 9.37 13.38 -5.26
CA SER A 189 8.39 13.49 -6.34
C SER A 189 8.14 12.14 -6.99
N GLY A 190 7.27 12.13 -8.00
CA GLY A 190 6.96 10.97 -8.84
C GLY A 190 5.65 10.30 -8.49
N THR A 191 5.29 9.29 -9.28
CA THR A 191 4.02 8.58 -9.15
C THR A 191 4.21 7.07 -9.21
N ILE A 192 3.28 6.35 -8.57
CA ILE A 192 3.10 4.91 -8.74
C ILE A 192 1.63 4.67 -9.09
N THR A 193 1.38 4.22 -10.31
CA THR A 193 0.06 3.79 -10.77
C THR A 193 -0.10 2.30 -10.57
N ARG A 194 -1.25 1.86 -10.04
CA ARG A 194 -1.58 0.45 -9.83
C ARG A 194 -2.98 0.14 -10.33
N ASN A 195 -3.08 -0.91 -11.14
CA ASN A 195 -4.36 -1.54 -11.45
C ASN A 195 -4.50 -2.76 -10.56
N ILE A 196 -5.60 -2.86 -9.83
CA ILE A 196 -5.83 -3.90 -8.82
C ILE A 196 -7.19 -4.54 -9.07
N GLN A 197 -7.19 -5.84 -9.35
CA GLN A 197 -8.39 -6.65 -9.43
C GLN A 197 -8.50 -7.50 -8.16
N VAL A 198 -9.65 -7.44 -7.50
CA VAL A 198 -9.98 -8.26 -6.34
C VAL A 198 -11.18 -9.12 -6.67
N THR A 199 -11.06 -10.42 -6.48
CA THR A 199 -12.16 -11.38 -6.59
C THR A 199 -12.34 -12.08 -5.24
N ILE A 200 -13.58 -12.13 -4.79
CA ILE A 200 -13.98 -12.85 -3.57
C ILE A 200 -15.02 -13.89 -3.98
N THR A 201 -14.75 -15.15 -3.67
CA THR A 201 -15.69 -16.26 -3.88
C THR A 201 -16.20 -16.73 -2.51
N ASN A 202 -17.48 -17.00 -2.42
CA ASN A 202 -18.19 -17.33 -1.18
C ASN A 202 -17.99 -16.26 -0.09
N GLY A 203 -18.05 -14.98 -0.49
CA GLY A 203 -18.05 -13.84 0.43
C GLY A 203 -19.33 -13.82 1.29
N ARG A 204 -19.34 -12.95 2.32
CA ARG A 204 -20.57 -12.73 3.12
C ARG A 204 -21.74 -12.22 2.29
N ASN A 205 -21.45 -11.49 1.22
CA ASN A 205 -22.43 -10.92 0.29
C ASN A 205 -22.50 -11.72 -1.04
N GLY A 206 -21.97 -12.93 -1.09
CA GLY A 206 -21.81 -13.74 -2.29
C GLY A 206 -20.49 -13.51 -3.01
N ASP A 207 -20.46 -13.84 -4.30
CA ASP A 207 -19.30 -13.67 -5.15
C ASP A 207 -19.21 -12.22 -5.64
N GLU A 208 -18.04 -11.62 -5.53
CA GLU A 208 -17.78 -10.24 -5.94
C GLU A 208 -16.46 -10.17 -6.70
N SER A 209 -16.44 -9.36 -7.76
CA SER A 209 -15.20 -9.00 -8.46
C SER A 209 -15.20 -7.51 -8.78
N ARG A 210 -14.07 -6.84 -8.54
CA ARG A 210 -13.90 -5.42 -8.83
C ARG A 210 -12.49 -5.11 -9.26
N GLU A 211 -12.37 -4.13 -10.13
CA GLU A 211 -11.11 -3.56 -10.56
C GLU A 211 -11.03 -2.10 -10.10
N ARG A 212 -9.83 -1.64 -9.75
CA ARG A 212 -9.55 -0.28 -9.30
C ARG A 212 -8.21 0.18 -9.85
N THR A 213 -8.16 1.42 -10.29
CA THR A 213 -6.91 2.11 -10.58
C THR A 213 -6.58 3.01 -9.40
N VAL A 214 -5.38 2.87 -8.87
CA VAL A 214 -4.88 3.65 -7.73
C VAL A 214 -3.61 4.36 -8.16
N VAL A 215 -3.60 5.68 -8.04
CA VAL A 215 -2.43 6.53 -8.31
C VAL A 215 -1.92 7.10 -7.00
N ILE A 216 -0.63 6.95 -6.74
CA ILE A 216 0.03 7.49 -5.56
C ILE A 216 1.03 8.52 -6.03
N THR A 217 0.91 9.75 -5.51
CA THR A 217 1.79 10.87 -5.85
C THR A 217 2.57 11.30 -4.63
N PHE A 218 3.87 11.49 -4.80
CA PHE A 218 4.81 11.93 -3.77
C PHE A 218 5.13 13.42 -3.93
N ASP A 219 5.36 14.11 -2.81
CA ASP A 219 5.63 15.55 -2.75
C ASP A 219 6.78 15.94 -1.80
N GLY A 220 7.59 14.96 -1.39
CA GLY A 220 8.69 15.17 -0.43
C GLY A 220 8.28 15.11 1.03
N THR A 221 6.99 14.97 1.33
CA THR A 221 6.48 14.89 2.69
C THR A 221 6.30 13.46 3.19
N GLN A 222 6.01 13.30 4.47
CA GLN A 222 5.64 12.01 5.07
C GLN A 222 4.34 11.43 4.50
N PHE A 223 3.50 12.27 3.88
CA PHE A 223 2.18 11.86 3.41
C PHE A 223 2.14 11.88 1.89
N ALA A 224 1.88 10.72 1.28
CA ALA A 224 1.62 10.65 -0.15
C ALA A 224 0.11 10.80 -0.42
N THR A 225 -0.22 11.41 -1.55
CA THR A 225 -1.61 11.47 -2.02
C THR A 225 -1.96 10.18 -2.78
N LEU A 226 -3.04 9.51 -2.36
CA LEU A 226 -3.58 8.33 -3.03
C LEU A 226 -4.92 8.70 -3.67
N THR A 227 -5.02 8.55 -4.99
CA THR A 227 -6.24 8.77 -5.77
C THR A 227 -6.76 7.43 -6.28
N VAL A 228 -8.06 7.18 -6.10
CA VAL A 228 -8.71 5.95 -6.55
C VAL A 228 -9.67 6.27 -7.68
N ASP A 229 -9.51 5.61 -8.82
CA ASP A 229 -10.32 5.77 -10.04
C ASP A 229 -10.46 7.24 -10.50
N GLY A 230 -9.48 8.08 -10.19
CA GLY A 230 -9.46 9.49 -10.53
C GLY A 230 -10.34 10.41 -9.67
N GLU A 231 -11.16 9.86 -8.77
CA GLU A 231 -12.19 10.63 -8.07
C GLU A 231 -11.88 10.89 -6.60
N ALA A 232 -11.42 9.87 -5.89
CA ALA A 232 -11.24 9.92 -4.45
C ALA A 232 -9.79 10.10 -4.05
N SER A 233 -9.51 11.06 -3.16
CA SER A 233 -8.16 11.34 -2.68
C SER A 233 -8.02 11.07 -1.18
N HIS A 234 -6.99 10.31 -0.82
CA HIS A 234 -6.63 9.94 0.55
C HIS A 234 -5.18 10.27 0.83
N GLU A 235 -4.81 10.31 2.08
CA GLU A 235 -3.41 10.37 2.50
C GLU A 235 -2.92 8.99 2.91
N VAL A 236 -1.74 8.64 2.43
CA VAL A 236 -0.97 7.47 2.87
C VAL A 236 0.16 7.95 3.77
N ASP A 237 0.16 7.52 5.02
CA ASP A 237 1.25 7.81 5.96
C ASP A 237 2.42 6.85 5.68
N LEU A 238 3.48 7.37 5.06
CA LEU A 238 4.68 6.62 4.67
C LEU A 238 5.53 6.19 5.87
N ALA A 239 5.34 6.81 7.06
CA ALA A 239 5.98 6.39 8.29
C ALA A 239 5.33 5.15 8.91
N THR A 240 4.17 4.74 8.41
CA THR A 240 3.44 3.59 8.97
C THR A 240 4.20 2.29 8.75
N ARG A 241 4.43 1.56 9.84
CA ARG A 241 5.12 0.27 9.79
C ARG A 241 4.18 -0.83 9.32
N LYS A 242 4.75 -1.87 8.72
CA LYS A 242 4.03 -3.07 8.28
C LYS A 242 3.04 -3.59 9.35
N GLY A 243 1.79 -3.86 8.94
CA GLY A 243 0.72 -4.37 9.81
C GLY A 243 -0.19 -3.29 10.42
N ARG A 244 0.11 -2.00 10.21
CA ARG A 244 -0.81 -0.91 10.54
C ARG A 244 -1.50 -0.43 9.26
N ASN A 245 -2.72 0.07 9.39
CA ASN A 245 -3.41 0.68 8.24
C ASN A 245 -2.76 2.04 7.93
N PRO A 246 -2.09 2.21 6.78
CA PRO A 246 -1.43 3.46 6.42
C PRO A 246 -2.40 4.52 5.90
N LEU A 247 -3.64 4.15 5.59
CA LEU A 247 -4.61 5.07 5.01
C LEU A 247 -5.16 6.02 6.05
N ARG A 248 -5.15 7.30 5.75
CA ARG A 248 -5.76 8.37 6.54
C ARG A 248 -6.78 9.10 5.68
N ARG A 249 -7.89 9.47 6.28
CA ARG A 249 -8.88 10.31 5.61
C ARG A 249 -8.29 11.72 5.47
N LYS A 250 -8.17 12.21 4.24
CA LYS A 250 -7.74 13.60 4.00
C LYS A 250 -8.80 14.53 4.61
N LYS A 251 -8.41 15.34 5.60
CA LYS A 251 -9.28 16.39 6.13
C LYS A 251 -9.43 17.44 5.02
N ARG A 252 -10.65 17.69 4.60
CA ARG A 252 -11.01 18.82 3.73
C ARG A 252 -10.95 20.10 4.50
#